data_c23cbab8207e5c3acb64c19f33fb57d8
#
_entry.id   c23cbab8207e5c3acb64c19f33fb57d8
#
_cell.length_a   1.000
_cell.length_b   1.000
_cell.length_c   1.000
_cell.angle_alpha   90.00
_cell.angle_beta   90.00
_cell.angle_gamma   90.00
#
_symmetry.space_group_name_H-M   'P 1'
#
loop_
_entity.id
_entity.type
_entity.pdbx_description
1 polymer ?
#
loop_
_entity_poly.entity_id
_entity_poly.type
_entity_poly.pdbx_seq_one_letter_code
_entity_poly.pdbx_strand_id
1 'polypeptide(L)'
;MNVLVIDVGGTHVKILATGKKVERRMVSGPKLTAEQMVTGVRALAQGWKYDAVTIGYPGPVVRNKPVKEPFNLGRGWVDLDYEVAFGCPVKIINDAAMQALGSYQGGSMLFLGLGTGLGSALIVDDVIVPMELAHLPYKKATFEDYVGERALERDGKKKWRTHVVDVIARLVAALEPEDVVLGGGNSPNLKELPPRCRLGNNANAFPGGFRLWEQPGTRNTAPRKVLRSRKSKGR
;
A
#
# COMPACT_ATOMS: atom_id res chain seq x y z
N MET A 1 -3.62 -23.56 -0.24
CA MET A 1 -3.50 -22.77 1.00
C MET A 1 -4.53 -21.65 0.96
N ASN A 2 -5.32 -21.52 2.00
CA ASN A 2 -6.29 -20.42 2.14
C ASN A 2 -5.65 -19.32 2.99
N VAL A 3 -5.61 -18.12 2.48
CA VAL A 3 -5.02 -16.97 3.16
C VAL A 3 -6.12 -16.01 3.61
N LEU A 4 -6.06 -15.52 4.84
CA LEU A 4 -6.84 -14.38 5.31
C LEU A 4 -5.98 -13.13 5.18
N VAL A 5 -6.39 -12.19 4.35
CA VAL A 5 -5.72 -10.88 4.23
C VAL A 5 -6.45 -9.87 5.10
N ILE A 6 -5.68 -9.15 5.90
CA ILE A 6 -6.13 -8.08 6.80
C ILE A 6 -5.48 -6.77 6.35
N ASP A 7 -6.28 -5.80 5.97
CA ASP A 7 -5.86 -4.44 5.64
C ASP A 7 -6.20 -3.52 6.82
N VAL A 8 -5.17 -3.11 7.56
CA VAL A 8 -5.33 -2.29 8.77
C VAL A 8 -5.23 -0.82 8.38
N GLY A 9 -6.36 -0.14 8.31
CA GLY A 9 -6.43 1.29 8.06
C GLY A 9 -6.79 2.10 9.30
N GLY A 10 -6.60 3.41 9.25
CA GLY A 10 -6.90 4.32 10.36
C GLY A 10 -8.40 4.46 10.69
N THR A 11 -9.29 4.18 9.73
CA THR A 11 -10.75 4.26 9.92
C THR A 11 -11.45 2.90 9.92
N HIS A 12 -10.92 1.93 9.21
CA HIS A 12 -11.45 0.57 9.12
C HIS A 12 -10.33 -0.45 9.04
N VAL A 13 -10.55 -1.59 9.69
CA VAL A 13 -9.85 -2.84 9.40
C VAL A 13 -10.74 -3.64 8.46
N LYS A 14 -10.17 -4.06 7.32
CA LYS A 14 -10.89 -4.84 6.30
C LYS A 14 -10.26 -6.21 6.17
N ILE A 15 -11.07 -7.21 5.91
CA ILE A 15 -10.59 -8.58 5.71
C ILE A 15 -11.19 -9.22 4.46
N LEU A 16 -10.38 -10.06 3.81
CA LEU A 16 -10.83 -10.93 2.73
C LEU A 16 -10.07 -12.26 2.78
N ALA A 17 -10.78 -13.37 2.62
CA ALA A 17 -10.15 -14.69 2.55
C ALA A 17 -10.15 -15.24 1.13
N THR A 18 -9.21 -16.13 0.84
CA THR A 18 -9.15 -16.87 -0.43
C THR A 18 -10.51 -17.43 -0.83
N GLY A 19 -10.92 -17.21 -2.08
CA GLY A 19 -12.20 -17.66 -2.62
C GLY A 19 -13.42 -16.85 -2.20
N LYS A 20 -13.27 -15.82 -1.36
CA LYS A 20 -14.35 -14.89 -1.02
C LYS A 20 -14.36 -13.70 -1.97
N LYS A 21 -15.56 -13.21 -2.30
CA LYS A 21 -15.76 -12.09 -3.24
C LYS A 21 -16.06 -10.76 -2.52
N VAL A 22 -16.52 -10.83 -1.29
CA VAL A 22 -16.97 -9.66 -0.52
C VAL A 22 -16.11 -9.52 0.73
N GLU A 23 -15.48 -8.36 0.88
CA GLU A 23 -14.75 -8.00 2.08
C GLU A 23 -15.70 -7.87 3.29
N ARG A 24 -15.17 -8.13 4.47
CA ARG A 24 -15.81 -7.76 5.74
C ARG A 24 -14.95 -6.69 6.41
N ARG A 25 -15.57 -5.85 7.21
CA ARG A 25 -14.86 -4.75 7.85
C ARG A 25 -15.37 -4.44 9.23
N MET A 26 -14.51 -3.88 10.06
CA MET A 26 -14.85 -3.27 11.35
C MET A 26 -14.28 -1.85 11.42
N VAL A 27 -14.87 -1.03 12.27
CA VAL A 27 -14.35 0.32 12.54
C VAL A 27 -13.03 0.19 13.28
N SER A 28 -12.05 1.01 12.90
CA SER A 28 -10.79 1.22 13.61
C SER A 28 -10.74 2.64 14.22
N GLY A 29 -9.57 3.09 14.61
CA GLY A 29 -9.35 4.44 15.13
C GLY A 29 -8.41 4.47 16.32
N PRO A 30 -8.20 5.66 16.95
CA PRO A 30 -7.13 5.89 17.91
C PRO A 30 -7.15 5.01 19.17
N LYS A 31 -8.24 4.33 19.43
CA LYS A 31 -8.38 3.43 20.59
C LYS A 31 -8.24 1.95 20.26
N LEU A 32 -8.19 1.57 18.98
CA LEU A 32 -8.10 0.16 18.57
C LEU A 32 -6.73 -0.40 18.89
N THR A 33 -6.63 -1.29 19.87
CA THR A 33 -5.39 -2.01 20.19
C THR A 33 -5.19 -3.22 19.27
N ALA A 34 -3.98 -3.76 19.25
CA ALA A 34 -3.67 -4.96 18.46
C ALA A 34 -4.53 -6.17 18.88
N GLU A 35 -4.71 -6.39 20.19
CA GLU A 35 -5.55 -7.49 20.70
C GLU A 35 -7.03 -7.33 20.31
N GLN A 36 -7.54 -6.10 20.37
CA GLN A 36 -8.91 -5.81 19.93
C GLN A 36 -9.06 -6.04 18.41
N MET A 37 -8.03 -5.68 17.62
CA MET A 37 -8.02 -5.97 16.19
C MET A 37 -8.08 -7.47 15.94
N VAL A 38 -7.22 -8.27 16.59
CA VAL A 38 -7.24 -9.74 16.45
C VAL A 38 -8.59 -10.32 16.81
N THR A 39 -9.15 -9.93 17.96
CA THR A 39 -10.46 -10.38 18.41
C THR A 39 -11.56 -10.04 17.40
N GLY A 40 -11.59 -8.81 16.92
CA GLY A 40 -12.57 -8.35 15.94
C GLY A 40 -12.42 -9.06 14.58
N VAL A 41 -11.19 -9.26 14.12
CA VAL A 41 -10.91 -9.99 12.88
C VAL A 41 -11.35 -11.46 12.99
N ARG A 42 -11.07 -12.13 14.11
CA ARG A 42 -11.53 -13.51 14.34
C ARG A 42 -13.05 -13.60 14.31
N ALA A 43 -13.75 -12.65 14.91
CA ALA A 43 -15.21 -12.58 14.86
C ALA A 43 -15.72 -12.33 13.43
N LEU A 44 -15.11 -11.38 12.70
CA LEU A 44 -15.44 -11.13 11.30
C LEU A 44 -15.17 -12.32 10.39
N ALA A 45 -14.11 -13.08 10.64
CA ALA A 45 -13.72 -14.25 9.84
C ALA A 45 -14.54 -15.51 10.18
N GLN A 46 -15.50 -15.44 11.12
CA GLN A 46 -16.32 -16.57 11.48
C GLN A 46 -16.99 -17.21 10.25
N GLY A 47 -16.84 -18.54 10.12
CA GLY A 47 -17.29 -19.32 8.96
C GLY A 47 -16.35 -19.27 7.74
N TRP A 48 -15.20 -18.60 7.84
CA TRP A 48 -14.14 -18.67 6.84
C TRP A 48 -13.02 -19.61 7.32
N LYS A 49 -12.52 -20.44 6.40
CA LYS A 49 -11.33 -21.27 6.66
C LYS A 49 -10.11 -20.57 6.10
N TYR A 50 -9.04 -20.53 6.89
CA TYR A 50 -7.74 -20.01 6.47
C TYR A 50 -6.61 -20.78 7.18
N ASP A 51 -5.49 -20.92 6.49
CA ASP A 51 -4.30 -21.66 6.93
C ASP A 51 -3.15 -20.71 7.24
N ALA A 52 -3.28 -19.45 6.81
CA ALA A 52 -2.27 -18.41 6.95
C ALA A 52 -2.92 -17.01 6.93
N VAL A 53 -2.22 -16.02 7.49
CA VAL A 53 -2.69 -14.64 7.59
C VAL A 53 -1.67 -13.68 6.96
N THR A 54 -2.15 -12.70 6.21
CA THR A 54 -1.37 -11.50 5.83
C THR A 54 -1.94 -10.29 6.55
N ILE A 55 -1.06 -9.47 7.11
CA ILE A 55 -1.44 -8.18 7.73
C ILE A 55 -0.75 -7.05 6.97
N GLY A 56 -1.53 -6.18 6.32
CA GLY A 56 -1.10 -4.86 5.88
C GLY A 56 -1.11 -3.90 7.06
N TYR A 57 0.07 -3.51 7.50
CA TYR A 57 0.29 -2.74 8.72
C TYR A 57 0.53 -1.26 8.41
N PRO A 58 -0.17 -0.31 9.07
CA PRO A 58 0.00 1.13 8.81
C PRO A 58 1.21 1.70 9.55
N GLY A 59 2.39 1.24 9.17
CA GLY A 59 3.66 1.66 9.75
C GLY A 59 4.84 0.81 9.26
N PRO A 60 6.05 1.10 9.75
CA PRO A 60 7.25 0.38 9.31
C PRO A 60 7.27 -1.05 9.85
N VAL A 61 7.63 -1.98 8.95
CA VAL A 61 7.77 -3.42 9.23
C VAL A 61 9.17 -3.87 8.81
N VAL A 62 9.88 -4.52 9.72
CA VAL A 62 11.22 -5.08 9.47
C VAL A 62 11.22 -6.54 9.83
N ARG A 63 11.67 -7.39 8.89
CA ARG A 63 11.75 -8.85 9.10
C ARG A 63 10.45 -9.44 9.68
N ASN A 64 9.33 -9.11 9.05
CA ASN A 64 8.00 -9.60 9.42
C ASN A 64 7.48 -9.09 10.78
N LYS A 65 8.04 -8.01 11.34
CA LYS A 65 7.63 -7.46 12.65
C LYS A 65 7.39 -5.95 12.53
N PRO A 66 6.28 -5.43 13.07
CA PRO A 66 6.11 -4.00 13.30
C PRO A 66 7.25 -3.46 14.20
N VAL A 67 7.81 -2.31 13.86
CA VAL A 67 8.92 -1.72 14.65
C VAL A 67 8.57 -0.39 15.31
N LYS A 68 7.38 0.13 15.02
CA LYS A 68 6.81 1.33 15.67
C LYS A 68 5.30 1.14 15.81
N GLU A 69 4.72 1.68 16.87
CA GLU A 69 3.26 1.75 17.03
C GLU A 69 2.63 2.58 15.90
N PRO A 70 1.44 2.24 15.42
CA PRO A 70 0.77 2.98 14.36
C PRO A 70 0.30 4.34 14.87
N PHE A 71 0.49 5.37 14.08
CA PHE A 71 0.23 6.75 14.52
C PHE A 71 -1.25 7.02 14.86
N ASN A 72 -2.17 6.42 14.11
CA ASN A 72 -3.61 6.69 14.21
C ASN A 72 -4.41 5.56 14.90
N LEU A 73 -3.75 4.65 15.60
CA LEU A 73 -4.39 3.53 16.30
C LEU A 73 -3.95 3.48 17.77
N GLY A 74 -4.55 2.57 18.54
CA GLY A 74 -4.13 2.25 19.90
C GLY A 74 -2.77 1.57 19.93
N ARG A 75 -2.40 1.03 21.08
CA ARG A 75 -1.07 0.43 21.33
C ARG A 75 -1.08 -1.09 21.32
N GLY A 76 0.11 -1.68 21.54
CA GLY A 76 0.33 -3.10 21.68
C GLY A 76 0.57 -3.82 20.35
N TRP A 77 0.88 -3.09 19.28
CA TRP A 77 1.07 -3.66 17.95
C TRP A 77 2.49 -4.22 17.75
N VAL A 78 3.48 -3.63 18.42
CA VAL A 78 4.89 -4.04 18.27
C VAL A 78 5.20 -5.33 19.04
N ASP A 79 4.57 -5.49 20.20
CA ASP A 79 4.88 -6.58 21.13
C ASP A 79 3.99 -7.81 20.96
N LEU A 80 2.94 -7.74 20.13
CA LEU A 80 2.01 -8.85 19.95
C LEU A 80 2.64 -9.96 19.09
N ASP A 81 2.57 -11.20 19.58
CA ASP A 81 2.86 -12.39 18.78
C ASP A 81 1.62 -12.74 17.94
N TYR A 82 1.66 -12.32 16.68
CA TYR A 82 0.53 -12.51 15.76
C TYR A 82 0.34 -13.99 15.35
N GLU A 83 1.39 -14.80 15.31
CA GLU A 83 1.28 -16.22 14.97
C GLU A 83 0.56 -16.97 16.10
N VAL A 84 0.91 -16.68 17.35
CA VAL A 84 0.18 -17.20 18.51
C VAL A 84 -1.26 -16.69 18.54
N ALA A 85 -1.45 -15.41 18.27
CA ALA A 85 -2.78 -14.79 18.31
C ALA A 85 -3.74 -15.32 17.24
N PHE A 86 -3.26 -15.67 16.05
CA PHE A 86 -4.09 -16.25 14.97
C PHE A 86 -4.03 -17.79 14.94
N GLY A 87 -3.05 -18.42 15.58
CA GLY A 87 -2.85 -19.86 15.59
C GLY A 87 -2.38 -20.44 14.25
N CYS A 88 -1.75 -19.62 13.41
CA CYS A 88 -1.23 -20.00 12.09
C CYS A 88 -0.10 -19.07 11.64
N PRO A 89 0.66 -19.42 10.59
CA PRO A 89 1.69 -18.54 10.04
C PRO A 89 1.16 -17.17 9.64
N VAL A 90 1.90 -16.11 9.98
CA VAL A 90 1.53 -14.71 9.69
C VAL A 90 2.64 -14.02 8.91
N LYS A 91 2.29 -13.34 7.82
CA LYS A 91 3.16 -12.39 7.13
C LYS A 91 2.65 -10.97 7.34
N ILE A 92 3.53 -10.11 7.83
CA ILE A 92 3.24 -8.70 8.06
C ILE A 92 4.06 -7.86 7.09
N ILE A 93 3.40 -6.93 6.42
CA ILE A 93 4.03 -5.99 5.49
C ILE A 93 3.41 -4.61 5.69
N ASN A 94 4.14 -3.55 5.36
CA ASN A 94 3.56 -2.20 5.33
C ASN A 94 2.35 -2.16 4.37
N ASP A 95 1.30 -1.42 4.72
CA ASP A 95 0.03 -1.32 3.98
C ASP A 95 0.21 -0.78 2.55
N ALA A 96 1.06 0.25 2.37
CA ALA A 96 1.38 0.78 1.04
C ALA A 96 2.15 -0.25 0.20
N ALA A 97 3.08 -1.00 0.82
CA ALA A 97 3.80 -2.08 0.16
C ALA A 97 2.87 -3.24 -0.24
N MET A 98 1.86 -3.55 0.57
CA MET A 98 0.83 -4.53 0.23
C MET A 98 -0.02 -4.08 -0.97
N GLN A 99 -0.45 -2.82 -1.00
CA GLN A 99 -1.18 -2.25 -2.14
C GLN A 99 -0.30 -2.18 -3.40
N ALA A 100 1.00 -1.87 -3.25
CA ALA A 100 1.96 -1.89 -4.33
C ALA A 100 2.05 -3.27 -4.98
N LEU A 101 2.21 -4.31 -4.16
CA LEU A 101 2.31 -5.69 -4.63
C LEU A 101 1.05 -6.13 -5.40
N GLY A 102 -0.14 -5.73 -4.94
CA GLY A 102 -1.39 -5.99 -5.65
C GLY A 102 -1.57 -5.21 -6.94
N SER A 103 -0.88 -4.07 -7.07
CA SER A 103 -0.92 -3.20 -8.25
C SER A 103 0.15 -3.55 -9.29
N TYR A 104 1.15 -4.35 -8.91
CA TYR A 104 2.34 -4.64 -9.71
C TYR A 104 2.02 -5.50 -10.94
N GLN A 105 2.63 -5.11 -12.08
CA GLN A 105 2.43 -5.73 -13.39
C GLN A 105 3.73 -6.13 -14.09
N GLY A 106 4.86 -6.12 -13.36
CA GLY A 106 6.20 -6.45 -13.88
C GLY A 106 7.11 -5.23 -14.04
N GLY A 107 8.40 -5.47 -14.21
CA GLY A 107 9.45 -4.45 -14.38
C GLY A 107 9.72 -3.64 -13.11
N SER A 108 10.08 -2.36 -13.24
CA SER A 108 10.27 -1.47 -12.11
C SER A 108 9.05 -0.57 -11.90
N MET A 109 8.44 -0.63 -10.71
CA MET A 109 7.22 0.12 -10.37
C MET A 109 7.39 0.87 -9.05
N LEU A 110 7.15 2.18 -9.08
CA LEU A 110 7.01 3.01 -7.88
C LEU A 110 5.53 3.12 -7.51
N PHE A 111 5.19 2.75 -6.29
CA PHE A 111 3.86 3.00 -5.71
C PHE A 111 3.92 4.21 -4.79
N LEU A 112 2.95 5.10 -4.92
CA LEU A 112 2.76 6.27 -4.06
C LEU A 112 1.31 6.30 -3.57
N GLY A 113 1.12 6.12 -2.26
CA GLY A 113 -0.19 6.15 -1.59
C GLY A 113 -0.50 7.56 -1.08
N LEU A 114 -1.34 8.30 -1.78
CA LEU A 114 -1.81 9.64 -1.41
C LEU A 114 -3.01 9.51 -0.45
N GLY A 115 -2.74 9.55 0.85
CA GLY A 115 -3.73 9.41 1.92
C GLY A 115 -3.51 10.42 3.03
N THR A 116 -3.66 10.01 4.29
CA THR A 116 -3.31 10.81 5.47
C THR A 116 -1.87 11.31 5.37
N GLY A 117 -0.94 10.44 4.95
CA GLY A 117 0.43 10.77 4.61
C GLY A 117 0.78 10.40 3.16
N LEU A 118 2.05 10.10 2.92
CA LEU A 118 2.59 9.60 1.66
C LEU A 118 3.17 8.20 1.86
N GLY A 119 2.37 7.15 1.66
CA GLY A 119 2.90 5.78 1.60
C GLY A 119 3.71 5.55 0.35
N SER A 120 4.75 4.72 0.41
CA SER A 120 5.60 4.44 -0.74
C SER A 120 6.22 3.05 -0.71
N ALA A 121 6.37 2.45 -1.89
CA ALA A 121 7.10 1.21 -2.10
C ALA A 121 7.66 1.16 -3.52
N LEU A 122 8.83 0.56 -3.67
CA LEU A 122 9.43 0.26 -4.98
C LEU A 122 9.40 -1.25 -5.20
N ILE A 123 9.02 -1.69 -6.40
CA ILE A 123 9.11 -3.08 -6.81
C ILE A 123 9.98 -3.13 -8.06
N VAL A 124 11.01 -3.95 -8.04
CA VAL A 124 11.89 -4.21 -9.18
C VAL A 124 12.01 -5.71 -9.36
N ASP A 125 11.61 -6.21 -10.52
CA ASP A 125 11.70 -7.63 -10.86
C ASP A 125 11.19 -8.56 -9.75
N ASP A 126 9.95 -8.30 -9.30
CA ASP A 126 9.27 -9.03 -8.21
C ASP A 126 9.82 -8.80 -6.79
N VAL A 127 10.90 -8.05 -6.63
CA VAL A 127 11.45 -7.72 -5.32
C VAL A 127 10.80 -6.44 -4.80
N ILE A 128 10.08 -6.54 -3.68
CA ILE A 128 9.45 -5.39 -3.04
C ILE A 128 10.39 -4.75 -2.01
N VAL A 129 10.55 -3.44 -2.11
CA VAL A 129 11.30 -2.62 -1.17
C VAL A 129 10.37 -1.58 -0.57
N PRO A 130 9.93 -1.76 0.70
CA PRO A 130 9.20 -0.73 1.43
C PRO A 130 10.07 0.52 1.57
N MET A 131 9.48 1.70 1.39
CA MET A 131 10.19 2.97 1.44
C MET A 131 9.43 3.98 2.31
N GLU A 132 10.16 4.88 2.92
CA GLU A 132 9.62 6.01 3.71
C GLU A 132 9.97 7.34 3.03
N LEU A 133 9.57 7.49 1.77
CA LEU A 133 9.84 8.70 0.97
C LEU A 133 9.11 9.94 1.51
N ALA A 134 8.08 9.75 2.32
CA ALA A 134 7.32 10.81 3.00
C ALA A 134 8.21 11.84 3.69
N HIS A 135 9.30 11.38 4.32
CA HIS A 135 10.19 12.19 5.15
C HIS A 135 11.31 12.90 4.36
N LEU A 136 11.39 12.73 3.04
CA LEU A 136 12.36 13.43 2.23
C LEU A 136 12.13 14.96 2.27
N PRO A 137 13.19 15.77 2.37
CA PRO A 137 13.08 17.21 2.40
C PRO A 137 12.41 17.78 1.14
N TYR A 138 11.47 18.70 1.33
CA TYR A 138 10.80 19.37 0.25
C TYR A 138 10.41 20.79 0.67
N LYS A 139 10.91 21.79 -0.05
CA LYS A 139 10.74 23.21 0.29
C LYS A 139 11.17 23.50 1.74
N LYS A 140 10.21 23.84 2.63
CA LYS A 140 10.47 24.18 4.03
C LYS A 140 10.18 23.04 5.01
N ALA A 141 9.74 21.87 4.50
CA ALA A 141 9.35 20.72 5.31
C ALA A 141 9.63 19.40 4.55
N THR A 142 8.74 18.43 4.57
CA THR A 142 8.88 17.12 3.93
C THR A 142 7.89 16.93 2.78
N PHE A 143 8.03 15.88 1.99
CA PHE A 143 7.05 15.53 0.96
C PHE A 143 5.65 15.38 1.55
N GLU A 144 5.51 14.67 2.67
CA GLU A 144 4.21 14.45 3.32
C GLU A 144 3.50 15.75 3.70
N ASP A 145 4.25 16.73 4.21
CA ASP A 145 3.69 18.03 4.62
C ASP A 145 3.06 18.83 3.46
N TYR A 146 3.35 18.43 2.21
CA TYR A 146 2.83 19.07 1.00
C TYR A 146 1.91 18.20 0.16
N VAL A 147 1.93 16.87 0.31
CA VAL A 147 1.10 15.96 -0.51
C VAL A 147 0.16 15.08 0.30
N GLY A 148 0.28 15.05 1.64
CA GLY A 148 -0.66 14.37 2.53
C GLY A 148 -2.00 15.10 2.66
N GLU A 149 -2.95 14.49 3.35
CA GLU A 149 -4.30 15.00 3.57
C GLU A 149 -4.34 16.38 4.20
N ARG A 150 -3.50 16.62 5.22
CA ARG A 150 -3.38 17.96 5.87
C ARG A 150 -3.02 19.08 4.89
N ALA A 151 -2.17 18.76 3.89
CA ALA A 151 -1.84 19.72 2.85
C ALA A 151 -3.00 19.95 1.89
N LEU A 152 -3.74 18.90 1.55
CA LEU A 152 -4.94 19.00 0.72
C LEU A 152 -6.01 19.90 1.38
N GLU A 153 -6.23 19.74 2.69
CA GLU A 153 -7.16 20.55 3.46
C GLU A 153 -6.69 22.00 3.60
N ARG A 154 -5.41 22.22 3.94
CA ARG A 154 -4.83 23.55 4.12
C ARG A 154 -4.75 24.37 2.85
N ASP A 155 -4.27 23.74 1.75
CA ASP A 155 -3.87 24.44 0.53
C ASP A 155 -4.92 24.36 -0.60
N GLY A 156 -5.90 23.48 -0.44
CA GLY A 156 -6.93 23.20 -1.46
C GLY A 156 -6.41 22.39 -2.66
N LYS A 157 -7.34 21.80 -3.40
CA LYS A 157 -7.04 20.83 -4.47
C LYS A 157 -6.09 21.36 -5.55
N LYS A 158 -6.19 22.63 -5.94
CA LYS A 158 -5.37 23.20 -7.02
C LYS A 158 -3.89 23.24 -6.64
N LYS A 159 -3.56 23.80 -5.49
CA LYS A 159 -2.20 23.95 -5.02
C LYS A 159 -1.61 22.59 -4.62
N TRP A 160 -2.41 21.74 -3.95
CA TRP A 160 -2.01 20.38 -3.59
C TRP A 160 -1.60 19.56 -4.84
N ARG A 161 -2.37 19.60 -5.94
CA ARG A 161 -2.01 18.93 -7.20
C ARG A 161 -0.66 19.38 -7.74
N THR A 162 -0.35 20.67 -7.67
CA THR A 162 0.95 21.19 -8.11
C THR A 162 2.09 20.55 -7.32
N HIS A 163 1.92 20.40 -5.99
CA HIS A 163 2.92 19.72 -5.17
C HIS A 163 3.02 18.24 -5.49
N VAL A 164 1.91 17.55 -5.66
CA VAL A 164 1.92 16.12 -6.02
C VAL A 164 2.66 15.90 -7.34
N VAL A 165 2.38 16.69 -8.36
CA VAL A 165 3.05 16.58 -9.68
C VAL A 165 4.55 16.83 -9.55
N ASP A 166 4.99 17.86 -8.79
CA ASP A 166 6.41 18.16 -8.59
C ASP A 166 7.12 17.04 -7.81
N VAL A 167 6.49 16.51 -6.74
CA VAL A 167 7.05 15.39 -5.98
C VAL A 167 7.19 14.14 -6.84
N ILE A 168 6.16 13.80 -7.63
CA ILE A 168 6.23 12.66 -8.58
C ILE A 168 7.37 12.87 -9.57
N ALA A 169 7.49 14.06 -10.16
CA ALA A 169 8.55 14.34 -11.14
C ALA A 169 9.96 14.15 -10.55
N ARG A 170 10.17 14.59 -9.30
CA ARG A 170 11.44 14.38 -8.59
C ARG A 170 11.73 12.92 -8.32
N LEU A 171 10.74 12.16 -7.87
CA LEU A 171 10.89 10.73 -7.60
C LEU A 171 11.10 9.92 -8.88
N VAL A 172 10.41 10.27 -9.97
CA VAL A 172 10.63 9.65 -11.29
C VAL A 172 12.04 9.93 -11.79
N ALA A 173 12.54 11.16 -11.66
CA ALA A 173 13.89 11.50 -12.05
C ALA A 173 14.98 10.81 -11.21
N ALA A 174 14.70 10.53 -9.93
CA ALA A 174 15.66 9.91 -9.04
C ALA A 174 15.67 8.38 -9.13
N LEU A 175 14.50 7.75 -9.32
CA LEU A 175 14.33 6.29 -9.23
C LEU A 175 14.14 5.63 -10.62
N GLU A 176 13.87 6.41 -11.65
CA GLU A 176 13.62 5.98 -13.04
C GLU A 176 12.67 4.75 -13.17
N PRO A 177 11.51 4.73 -12.48
CA PRO A 177 10.60 3.62 -12.59
C PRO A 177 9.98 3.58 -13.99
N GLU A 178 9.69 2.37 -14.48
CA GLU A 178 8.94 2.19 -15.72
C GLU A 178 7.46 2.52 -15.56
N ASP A 179 6.91 2.33 -14.35
CA ASP A 179 5.50 2.51 -14.01
C ASP A 179 5.37 3.19 -12.64
N VAL A 180 4.43 4.14 -12.52
CA VAL A 180 4.11 4.81 -11.26
C VAL A 180 2.64 4.59 -10.95
N VAL A 181 2.35 3.97 -9.81
CA VAL A 181 0.98 3.75 -9.35
C VAL A 181 0.63 4.73 -8.25
N LEU A 182 -0.44 5.48 -8.46
CA LEU A 182 -0.95 6.46 -7.50
C LEU A 182 -2.18 5.88 -6.79
N GLY A 183 -1.98 5.40 -5.56
CA GLY A 183 -3.02 4.88 -4.68
C GLY A 183 -3.43 5.87 -3.60
N GLY A 184 -4.16 5.37 -2.59
CA GLY A 184 -4.64 6.15 -1.47
C GLY A 184 -5.96 6.90 -1.76
N GLY A 185 -6.64 7.32 -0.68
CA GLY A 185 -7.97 7.94 -0.76
C GLY A 185 -8.00 9.28 -1.49
N ASN A 186 -6.86 9.98 -1.57
CA ASN A 186 -6.76 11.30 -2.19
C ASN A 186 -6.34 11.26 -3.67
N SER A 187 -5.88 10.10 -4.19
CA SER A 187 -5.48 9.96 -5.59
C SER A 187 -6.58 10.32 -6.61
N PRO A 188 -7.89 10.09 -6.37
CA PRO A 188 -8.94 10.53 -7.28
C PRO A 188 -9.08 12.05 -7.42
N ASN A 189 -8.47 12.82 -6.52
CA ASN A 189 -8.45 14.28 -6.66
C ASN A 189 -7.53 14.77 -7.78
N LEU A 190 -6.66 13.92 -8.35
CA LEU A 190 -5.86 14.27 -9.53
C LEU A 190 -6.75 14.28 -10.77
N LYS A 191 -6.78 15.40 -11.49
CA LYS A 191 -7.55 15.55 -12.74
C LYS A 191 -6.82 14.94 -13.92
N GLU A 192 -5.51 15.16 -13.97
CA GLU A 192 -4.60 14.68 -15.00
C GLU A 192 -3.45 13.94 -14.33
N LEU A 193 -3.04 12.86 -14.92
CA LEU A 193 -1.93 12.07 -14.40
C LEU A 193 -0.63 12.45 -15.12
N PRO A 194 0.48 12.60 -14.39
CA PRO A 194 1.80 12.76 -15.00
C PRO A 194 2.14 11.57 -15.93
N PRO A 195 3.06 11.76 -16.87
CA PRO A 195 3.54 10.67 -17.71
C PRO A 195 4.00 9.46 -16.88
N ARG A 196 3.77 8.24 -17.38
CA ARG A 196 4.05 6.95 -16.71
C ARG A 196 3.22 6.69 -15.46
N CYS A 197 2.27 7.58 -15.08
CA CYS A 197 1.42 7.38 -13.91
C CYS A 197 0.08 6.77 -14.29
N ARG A 198 -0.42 5.91 -13.41
CA ARG A 198 -1.78 5.38 -13.45
C ARG A 198 -2.39 5.36 -12.05
N LEU A 199 -3.73 5.41 -11.99
CA LEU A 199 -4.40 5.25 -10.71
C LEU A 199 -4.36 3.78 -10.27
N GLY A 200 -4.05 3.57 -9.00
CA GLY A 200 -4.26 2.31 -8.30
C GLY A 200 -5.69 2.19 -7.75
N ASN A 201 -5.97 1.06 -7.14
CA ASN A 201 -7.22 0.82 -6.42
C ASN A 201 -6.87 0.33 -5.01
N ASN A 202 -7.51 0.88 -3.98
CA ASN A 202 -7.28 0.46 -2.60
C ASN A 202 -7.65 -1.03 -2.37
N ALA A 203 -8.55 -1.59 -3.18
CA ALA A 203 -8.85 -3.02 -3.18
C ALA A 203 -7.65 -3.90 -3.55
N ASN A 204 -6.60 -3.32 -4.19
CA ASN A 204 -5.37 -4.04 -4.52
C ASN A 204 -4.57 -4.49 -3.28
N ALA A 205 -4.90 -3.99 -2.09
CA ALA A 205 -4.36 -4.52 -0.84
C ALA A 205 -4.60 -6.04 -0.72
N PHE A 206 -5.79 -6.53 -1.08
CA PHE A 206 -6.12 -7.95 -0.99
C PHE A 206 -5.32 -8.83 -1.96
N PRO A 207 -5.30 -8.57 -3.28
CA PRO A 207 -4.41 -9.28 -4.19
C PRO A 207 -2.94 -9.23 -3.74
N GLY A 208 -2.47 -8.09 -3.24
CA GLY A 208 -1.13 -7.96 -2.70
C GLY A 208 -0.86 -8.88 -1.52
N GLY A 209 -1.80 -8.93 -0.58
CA GLY A 209 -1.71 -9.83 0.57
C GLY A 209 -1.71 -11.32 0.21
N PHE A 210 -2.49 -11.72 -0.81
CA PHE A 210 -2.46 -13.10 -1.33
C PHE A 210 -1.13 -13.42 -2.01
N ARG A 211 -0.60 -12.51 -2.83
CA ARG A 211 0.67 -12.67 -3.56
C ARG A 211 1.89 -12.89 -2.67
N LEU A 212 1.86 -12.46 -1.41
CA LEU A 212 2.95 -12.73 -0.46
C LEU A 212 3.17 -14.22 -0.20
N TRP A 213 2.18 -15.06 -0.46
CA TRP A 213 2.25 -16.52 -0.24
C TRP A 213 2.49 -17.30 -1.54
N GLU A 214 2.52 -16.63 -2.69
CA GLU A 214 2.90 -17.22 -3.96
C GLU A 214 4.43 -17.37 -4.02
N GLN A 215 4.90 -18.45 -4.64
CA GLN A 215 6.34 -18.62 -4.84
C GLN A 215 6.86 -17.62 -5.89
N PRO A 216 8.08 -17.09 -5.74
CA PRO A 216 8.73 -16.31 -6.80
C PRO A 216 8.76 -17.13 -8.10
N GLY A 217 8.31 -16.55 -9.22
CA GLY A 217 8.25 -17.22 -10.52
C GLY A 217 6.89 -17.83 -10.90
N THR A 218 5.93 -17.98 -9.97
CA THR A 218 4.55 -18.40 -10.30
C THR A 218 3.62 -17.21 -10.57
N ARG A 219 4.13 -15.99 -10.43
CA ARG A 219 3.38 -14.76 -10.69
C ARG A 219 3.15 -14.61 -12.18
N ASN A 220 1.90 -14.70 -12.58
CA ASN A 220 1.47 -14.58 -13.99
C ASN A 220 1.52 -13.09 -14.38
N THR A 221 2.72 -12.56 -14.60
CA THR A 221 2.89 -11.24 -15.19
C THR A 221 2.65 -11.39 -16.68
N ALA A 222 1.50 -10.97 -17.17
CA ALA A 222 1.22 -10.94 -18.60
C ALA A 222 2.32 -10.12 -19.29
N PRO A 223 2.92 -10.62 -20.40
CA PRO A 223 4.01 -9.91 -21.06
C PRO A 223 3.53 -8.52 -21.50
N ARG A 224 4.20 -7.50 -21.02
CA ARG A 224 3.93 -6.10 -21.37
C ARG A 224 4.09 -5.93 -22.88
N LYS A 225 3.05 -5.49 -23.59
CA LYS A 225 3.21 -5.02 -24.97
C LYS A 225 4.16 -3.81 -24.95
N VAL A 226 5.38 -4.03 -25.37
CA VAL A 226 6.35 -2.95 -25.62
C VAL A 226 5.74 -2.05 -26.68
N LEU A 227 5.29 -0.87 -26.32
CA LEU A 227 4.90 0.18 -27.26
C LEU A 227 6.18 0.64 -27.95
N ARG A 228 6.47 0.05 -29.12
CA ARG A 228 7.55 0.53 -30.01
C ARG A 228 7.21 1.98 -30.36
N SER A 229 8.06 2.90 -29.92
CA SER A 229 8.00 4.28 -30.35
C SER A 229 8.04 4.33 -31.88
N ARG A 230 7.01 4.88 -32.50
CA ARG A 230 7.07 5.18 -33.94
C ARG A 230 8.20 6.18 -34.14
N LYS A 231 9.30 5.74 -34.75
CA LYS A 231 10.30 6.65 -35.29
C LYS A 231 9.59 7.60 -36.26
N SER A 232 9.54 8.87 -35.92
CA SER A 232 9.16 9.92 -36.86
C SER A 232 10.21 9.89 -38.00
N LYS A 233 9.79 9.48 -39.19
CA LYS A 233 10.56 9.70 -40.40
C LYS A 233 10.55 11.22 -40.63
N GLY A 234 11.71 11.86 -40.37
CA GLY A 234 11.95 13.20 -40.84
C GLY A 234 12.00 13.23 -42.38
N ARG A 235 11.39 14.25 -42.89
CA ARG A 235 11.74 14.86 -44.16
C ARG A 235 12.24 16.25 -43.86
#